data_9ef87e2027fd142ebb2d25e6411e0897
#
_entry.id   9ef87e2027fd142ebb2d25e6411e0897
#
_cell.length_a   1.000
_cell.length_b   1.000
_cell.length_c   1.000
_cell.angle_alpha   90.00
_cell.angle_beta   90.00
_cell.angle_gamma   90.00
#
_symmetry.space_group_name_H-M   'P 1'
#
loop_
_entity.id
_entity.type
_entity.pdbx_description
1 polymer ?
#
loop_
_entity_poly.entity_id
_entity_poly.type
_entity_poly.pdbx_seq_one_letter_code
_entity_poly.pdbx_strand_id
1 'polypeptide(L)'
;MTGSFIFDFLRVRQEEKSMRRYWKISLAGVLLISLVLVSVGKETPPPFVEMEVKGVSLDAIGQSPVVILADKEGKKALPIWIGLLEANAIDKEMKNISSPRPMTHDLLHSILMQVQAKVKEVKIVDLKDHTYYAMLFLTLNKNPIEVDARPSDAIIIALKAKAPVFVATKILDEQGIVLTRKEASGERRGIRIQELTISLASHFNFKGQKGVLVSEVVSGSVSEVSGIKAGDIITQVNSREVKNVEEFEEILDSVKAGSSIRILLFRDDNFREVNLSLKP
;
A
#
# COMPACT_ATOMS: atom_id res chain seq x y z
N MET A 1 -30.80 0.20 -86.30
CA MET A 1 -31.27 0.33 -84.93
C MET A 1 -30.63 -0.71 -84.05
N THR A 2 -29.29 -0.72 -83.85
CA THR A 2 -28.60 -1.76 -83.05
C THR A 2 -27.40 -1.24 -82.31
N GLY A 3 -27.25 0.10 -82.16
CA GLY A 3 -26.08 0.67 -81.49
C GLY A 3 -26.31 1.16 -80.00
N SER A 4 -27.57 1.28 -79.57
CA SER A 4 -27.89 1.89 -78.28
C SER A 4 -27.86 0.90 -77.10
N PHE A 5 -28.18 -0.35 -77.28
CA PHE A 5 -28.31 -1.37 -76.25
C PHE A 5 -26.95 -1.82 -75.63
N ILE A 6 -25.89 -1.77 -76.42
CA ILE A 6 -24.55 -2.21 -75.94
C ILE A 6 -23.91 -1.17 -75.01
N PHE A 7 -24.16 0.11 -75.32
CA PHE A 7 -23.61 1.20 -74.44
C PHE A 7 -24.26 1.25 -73.06
N ASP A 8 -25.55 0.99 -72.96
CA ASP A 8 -26.25 0.98 -71.69
C ASP A 8 -25.87 -0.24 -70.83
N PHE A 9 -25.63 -1.40 -71.41
CA PHE A 9 -25.18 -2.60 -70.70
C PHE A 9 -23.77 -2.47 -70.16
N LEU A 10 -22.86 -1.78 -70.82
CA LEU A 10 -21.49 -1.52 -70.35
C LEU A 10 -21.45 -0.45 -69.25
N ARG A 11 -22.35 0.53 -69.30
CA ARG A 11 -22.46 1.57 -68.28
C ARG A 11 -22.97 1.02 -66.96
N VAL A 12 -23.99 0.19 -66.96
CA VAL A 12 -24.51 -0.48 -65.74
C VAL A 12 -23.45 -1.38 -65.08
N ARG A 13 -22.67 -2.10 -65.91
CA ARG A 13 -21.62 -2.99 -65.45
C ARG A 13 -20.42 -2.25 -64.83
N GLN A 14 -20.18 -1.01 -65.27
CA GLN A 14 -19.13 -0.18 -64.68
C GLN A 14 -19.56 0.43 -63.35
N GLU A 15 -20.83 0.81 -63.18
CA GLU A 15 -21.36 1.32 -61.92
C GLU A 15 -21.44 0.24 -60.83
N GLU A 16 -21.80 -0.99 -61.14
CA GLU A 16 -21.76 -2.12 -60.21
C GLU A 16 -20.35 -2.43 -59.69
N LYS A 17 -19.34 -2.35 -60.54
CA LYS A 17 -17.95 -2.56 -60.15
C LYS A 17 -17.45 -1.44 -59.27
N SER A 18 -17.90 -0.20 -59.47
CA SER A 18 -17.55 0.95 -58.64
C SER A 18 -18.18 0.84 -57.24
N MET A 19 -19.48 0.52 -57.16
CA MET A 19 -20.18 0.33 -55.88
C MET A 19 -19.60 -0.81 -55.03
N ARG A 20 -19.24 -1.93 -55.65
CA ARG A 20 -18.58 -3.04 -54.93
C ARG A 20 -17.19 -2.66 -54.39
N ARG A 21 -16.50 -1.74 -55.04
CA ARG A 21 -15.19 -1.23 -54.60
C ARG A 21 -15.34 -0.29 -53.38
N TYR A 22 -16.35 0.57 -53.35
CA TYR A 22 -16.65 1.45 -52.21
C TYR A 22 -17.18 0.67 -51.03
N TRP A 23 -17.98 -0.37 -51.22
CA TRP A 23 -18.44 -1.24 -50.12
C TRP A 23 -17.29 -1.99 -49.45
N LYS A 24 -16.33 -2.50 -50.23
CA LYS A 24 -15.14 -3.17 -49.66
C LYS A 24 -14.24 -2.20 -48.88
N ILE A 25 -14.13 -0.96 -49.33
CA ILE A 25 -13.36 0.10 -48.64
C ILE A 25 -14.09 0.54 -47.38
N SER A 26 -15.40 0.67 -47.41
CA SER A 26 -16.23 1.01 -46.23
C SER A 26 -16.20 -0.08 -45.17
N LEU A 27 -16.29 -1.37 -45.56
CA LEU A 27 -16.19 -2.50 -44.63
C LEU A 27 -14.79 -2.62 -44.00
N ALA A 28 -13.72 -2.38 -44.75
CA ALA A 28 -12.36 -2.37 -44.24
C ALA A 28 -12.10 -1.18 -43.32
N GLY A 29 -12.68 -0.01 -43.61
CA GLY A 29 -12.61 1.17 -42.77
C GLY A 29 -13.35 1.00 -41.45
N VAL A 30 -14.53 0.39 -41.45
CA VAL A 30 -15.31 0.11 -40.23
C VAL A 30 -14.64 -0.99 -39.38
N LEU A 31 -14.01 -1.98 -40.01
CA LEU A 31 -13.26 -3.02 -39.30
C LEU A 31 -11.98 -2.48 -38.66
N LEU A 32 -11.29 -1.51 -39.28
CA LEU A 32 -10.13 -0.83 -38.74
C LEU A 32 -10.49 0.13 -37.59
N ILE A 33 -11.64 0.80 -37.68
CA ILE A 33 -12.13 1.68 -36.61
C ILE A 33 -12.60 0.85 -35.38
N SER A 34 -13.19 -0.33 -35.60
CA SER A 34 -13.57 -1.22 -34.49
C SER A 34 -12.39 -1.90 -33.80
N LEU A 35 -11.24 -2.06 -34.51
CA LEU A 35 -10.03 -2.64 -33.90
C LEU A 35 -9.23 -1.64 -33.04
N VAL A 36 -9.42 -0.33 -33.24
CA VAL A 36 -8.76 0.73 -32.44
C VAL A 36 -9.50 1.00 -31.12
N LEU A 37 -10.76 0.57 -30.99
CA LEU A 37 -11.60 0.84 -29.80
C LEU A 37 -11.53 -0.24 -28.69
N VAL A 38 -10.71 -1.29 -28.84
CA VAL A 38 -10.59 -2.36 -27.82
C VAL A 38 -9.18 -2.44 -27.21
N SER A 39 -8.37 -1.41 -27.39
CA SER A 39 -7.22 -1.21 -26.50
C SER A 39 -7.64 -0.34 -25.31
N VAL A 40 -8.50 -0.88 -24.47
CA VAL A 40 -8.55 -0.46 -23.06
C VAL A 40 -7.23 -0.96 -22.47
N GLY A 41 -6.20 -0.13 -22.60
CA GLY A 41 -4.93 -0.36 -21.93
C GLY A 41 -5.26 -0.53 -20.46
N LYS A 42 -4.86 -1.65 -19.86
CA LYS A 42 -4.72 -1.72 -18.41
C LYS A 42 -3.84 -0.53 -18.06
N GLU A 43 -4.41 0.48 -17.42
CA GLU A 43 -3.63 1.58 -16.89
C GLU A 43 -2.61 0.94 -15.95
N THR A 44 -1.36 0.99 -16.34
CA THR A 44 -0.28 0.57 -15.44
C THR A 44 -0.34 1.51 -14.24
N PRO A 45 -0.40 0.99 -13.02
CA PRO A 45 -0.45 1.85 -11.84
C PRO A 45 0.73 2.83 -11.90
N PRO A 46 0.56 4.07 -11.43
CA PRO A 46 1.64 5.05 -11.43
C PRO A 46 2.85 4.47 -10.69
N PRO A 47 4.08 4.75 -11.14
CA PRO A 47 5.28 4.17 -10.54
C PRO A 47 5.46 4.58 -9.07
N PHE A 48 4.82 5.66 -8.64
CA PHE A 48 4.85 6.18 -7.28
C PHE A 48 3.45 6.63 -6.83
N VAL A 49 3.14 6.40 -5.56
CA VAL A 49 1.91 6.85 -4.89
C VAL A 49 2.27 7.93 -3.87
N GLU A 50 1.54 9.04 -3.88
CA GLU A 50 1.68 10.07 -2.86
C GLU A 50 1.11 9.60 -1.54
N MET A 51 1.91 9.76 -0.47
CA MET A 51 1.58 9.30 0.88
C MET A 51 1.65 10.45 1.86
N GLU A 52 0.81 10.40 2.87
CA GLU A 52 0.82 11.34 3.99
C GLU A 52 1.44 10.68 5.22
N VAL A 53 2.23 11.44 5.98
CA VAL A 53 2.73 11.00 7.28
C VAL A 53 1.58 11.06 8.29
N LYS A 54 1.11 9.92 8.77
CA LYS A 54 -0.01 9.87 9.74
C LYS A 54 0.45 9.98 11.19
N GLY A 55 1.69 9.64 11.46
CA GLY A 55 2.26 9.74 12.80
C GLY A 55 3.39 8.77 13.03
N VAL A 56 3.84 8.78 14.28
CA VAL A 56 4.80 7.81 14.81
C VAL A 56 4.10 7.04 15.92
N SER A 57 4.31 5.72 15.93
CA SER A 57 3.82 4.82 16.97
C SER A 57 4.97 3.97 17.48
N LEU A 58 4.79 3.32 18.61
CA LEU A 58 5.65 2.22 19.04
C LEU A 58 5.02 0.93 18.56
N ASP A 59 5.82 0.00 18.07
CA ASP A 59 5.30 -1.33 17.81
C ASP A 59 4.90 -2.02 19.13
N ALA A 60 3.94 -2.95 19.02
CA ALA A 60 3.30 -3.53 20.19
C ALA A 60 4.23 -4.44 21.03
N ILE A 61 5.38 -4.85 20.52
CA ILE A 61 6.23 -5.88 21.13
C ILE A 61 7.64 -5.37 21.41
N GLY A 62 8.31 -4.81 20.39
CA GLY A 62 9.71 -4.39 20.48
C GLY A 62 9.90 -3.00 21.07
N GLN A 63 8.82 -2.25 21.31
CA GLN A 63 8.87 -0.81 21.59
C GLN A 63 9.72 -0.04 20.56
N SER A 64 9.84 -0.60 19.35
CA SER A 64 10.55 0.03 18.25
C SER A 64 9.68 1.09 17.59
N PRO A 65 10.18 2.30 17.39
CA PRO A 65 9.41 3.34 16.73
C PRO A 65 9.14 3.01 15.27
N VAL A 66 7.92 3.30 14.83
CA VAL A 66 7.44 3.11 13.47
C VAL A 66 6.80 4.41 12.98
N VAL A 67 7.24 4.91 11.84
CA VAL A 67 6.50 5.96 11.13
C VAL A 67 5.48 5.33 10.20
N ILE A 68 4.26 5.85 10.23
CA ILE A 68 3.15 5.37 9.40
C ILE A 68 2.91 6.36 8.25
N LEU A 69 3.10 5.89 7.04
CA LEU A 69 2.68 6.58 5.82
C LEU A 69 1.35 5.98 5.35
N ALA A 70 0.38 6.80 4.92
CA ALA A 70 -0.84 6.29 4.32
C ALA A 70 -1.19 7.06 3.05
N ASP A 71 -1.83 6.41 2.10
CA ASP A 71 -2.33 7.07 0.90
C ASP A 71 -3.44 8.07 1.26
N LYS A 72 -3.71 9.02 0.37
CA LYS A 72 -4.74 10.06 0.58
C LYS A 72 -6.14 9.48 0.75
N GLU A 73 -6.37 8.30 0.19
CA GLU A 73 -7.67 7.63 0.27
C GLU A 73 -7.82 6.80 1.55
N GLY A 74 -6.75 6.60 2.31
CA GLY A 74 -6.74 5.78 3.52
C GLY A 74 -6.95 4.29 3.25
N LYS A 75 -6.60 3.82 2.06
CA LYS A 75 -6.74 2.41 1.66
C LYS A 75 -5.49 1.58 1.93
N LYS A 76 -4.31 2.19 1.80
CA LYS A 76 -3.03 1.52 2.03
C LYS A 76 -2.18 2.33 3.01
N ALA A 77 -1.48 1.64 3.90
CA ALA A 77 -0.46 2.23 4.76
C ALA A 77 0.86 1.49 4.61
N LEU A 78 1.95 2.20 4.82
CA LEU A 78 3.30 1.65 4.88
C LEU A 78 3.92 1.98 6.24
N PRO A 79 4.12 1.00 7.12
CA PRO A 79 4.93 1.17 8.31
C PRO A 79 6.42 1.10 7.93
N ILE A 80 7.22 2.02 8.47
CA ILE A 80 8.67 2.01 8.33
C ILE A 80 9.28 2.11 9.72
N TRP A 81 10.04 1.08 10.13
CA TRP A 81 10.76 1.08 11.40
C TRP A 81 11.91 2.06 11.36
N ILE A 82 12.04 2.90 12.36
CA ILE A 82 13.01 4.00 12.44
C ILE A 82 13.65 4.06 13.82
N GLY A 83 14.74 4.81 13.95
CA GLY A 83 15.37 5.02 15.25
C GLY A 83 14.53 5.93 16.18
N LEU A 84 14.77 5.82 17.50
CA LEU A 84 14.03 6.58 18.49
C LEU A 84 14.24 8.10 18.36
N LEU A 85 15.45 8.53 17.97
CA LEU A 85 15.75 9.95 17.79
C LEU A 85 15.03 10.52 16.56
N GLU A 86 14.99 9.75 15.48
CA GLU A 86 14.27 10.09 14.25
C GLU A 86 12.77 10.15 14.48
N ALA A 87 12.23 9.18 15.21
CA ALA A 87 10.83 9.14 15.61
C ALA A 87 10.42 10.39 16.40
N ASN A 88 11.23 10.76 17.39
CA ASN A 88 11.01 11.96 18.19
C ASN A 88 11.09 13.25 17.33
N ALA A 89 11.99 13.30 16.36
CA ALA A 89 12.10 14.45 15.45
C ALA A 89 10.87 14.57 14.55
N ILE A 90 10.34 13.45 14.00
CA ILE A 90 9.11 13.43 13.21
C ILE A 90 7.91 13.86 14.06
N ASP A 91 7.74 13.28 15.25
CA ASP A 91 6.63 13.58 16.16
C ASP A 91 6.59 15.07 16.56
N LYS A 92 7.74 15.64 16.91
CA LYS A 92 7.86 17.07 17.20
C LYS A 92 7.47 17.95 16.01
N GLU A 93 7.94 17.60 14.81
CA GLU A 93 7.62 18.37 13.61
C GLU A 93 6.12 18.31 13.30
N MET A 94 5.51 17.15 13.38
CA MET A 94 4.07 16.98 13.18
C MET A 94 3.23 17.75 14.20
N LYS A 95 3.70 17.84 15.44
CA LYS A 95 3.04 18.58 16.52
C LYS A 95 3.41 20.06 16.56
N ASN A 96 4.26 20.54 15.65
CA ASN A 96 4.81 21.90 15.64
C ASN A 96 5.51 22.28 16.97
N ILE A 97 6.18 21.33 17.58
CA ILE A 97 6.93 21.55 18.83
C ILE A 97 8.35 22.01 18.51
N SER A 98 8.66 23.27 18.85
CA SER A 98 9.99 23.83 18.67
C SER A 98 10.97 23.36 19.74
N SER A 99 12.20 23.07 19.37
CA SER A 99 13.31 22.85 20.31
C SER A 99 13.97 24.18 20.69
N PRO A 100 14.50 24.36 21.91
CA PRO A 100 15.19 25.59 22.33
C PRO A 100 16.40 25.94 21.45
N ARG A 101 17.04 24.95 20.88
CA ARG A 101 18.11 25.08 19.89
C ARG A 101 17.82 24.19 18.69
N PRO A 102 18.24 24.59 17.46
CA PRO A 102 18.03 23.77 16.27
C PRO A 102 18.63 22.37 16.44
N MET A 103 17.84 21.35 16.14
CA MET A 103 18.30 19.96 16.01
C MET A 103 18.97 19.76 14.64
N THR A 104 19.53 18.58 14.39
CA THR A 104 20.27 18.30 13.13
C THR A 104 19.42 18.55 11.89
N HIS A 105 18.16 18.11 11.88
CA HIS A 105 17.27 18.33 10.73
C HIS A 105 16.83 19.80 10.61
N ASP A 106 16.72 20.55 11.72
CA ASP A 106 16.46 21.99 11.70
C ASP A 106 17.64 22.72 11.06
N LEU A 107 18.86 22.34 11.46
CA LEU A 107 20.08 22.91 10.89
C LEU A 107 20.19 22.61 9.39
N LEU A 108 19.95 21.36 8.97
CA LEU A 108 19.98 20.99 7.56
C LEU A 108 18.93 21.78 6.76
N HIS A 109 17.69 21.86 7.24
CA HIS A 109 16.65 22.65 6.59
C HIS A 109 17.04 24.13 6.48
N SER A 110 17.63 24.70 7.55
CA SER A 110 18.10 26.09 7.55
C SER A 110 19.21 26.31 6.51
N ILE A 111 20.14 25.35 6.36
CA ILE A 111 21.19 25.42 5.33
C ILE A 111 20.56 25.40 3.93
N LEU A 112 19.62 24.47 3.67
CA LEU A 112 18.92 24.43 2.38
C LEU A 112 18.24 25.75 2.06
N MET A 113 17.58 26.36 3.05
CA MET A 113 16.94 27.68 2.88
C MET A 113 17.96 28.78 2.60
N GLN A 114 19.10 28.82 3.31
CA GLN A 114 20.16 29.83 3.10
C GLN A 114 20.76 29.75 1.70
N VAL A 115 20.99 28.54 1.18
CA VAL A 115 21.51 28.38 -0.19
C VAL A 115 20.40 28.46 -1.25
N GLN A 116 19.16 28.74 -0.85
CA GLN A 116 17.97 28.81 -1.73
C GLN A 116 17.67 27.50 -2.47
N ALA A 117 18.06 26.38 -1.91
CA ALA A 117 17.64 25.06 -2.39
C ALA A 117 16.19 24.78 -1.98
N LYS A 118 15.36 24.40 -2.94
CA LYS A 118 13.96 24.05 -2.71
C LYS A 118 13.78 22.54 -2.74
N VAL A 119 13.24 21.98 -1.68
CA VAL A 119 12.79 20.58 -1.66
C VAL A 119 11.53 20.48 -2.51
N LYS A 120 11.56 19.66 -3.54
CA LYS A 120 10.45 19.44 -4.47
C LYS A 120 9.55 18.31 -4.01
N GLU A 121 10.17 17.19 -3.73
CA GLU A 121 9.51 15.97 -3.32
C GLU A 121 10.53 15.03 -2.66
N VAL A 122 10.01 14.04 -1.96
CA VAL A 122 10.76 12.92 -1.41
C VAL A 122 10.17 11.64 -1.92
N LYS A 123 11.00 10.67 -2.29
CA LYS A 123 10.55 9.34 -2.73
C LYS A 123 11.21 8.24 -1.94
N ILE A 124 10.42 7.31 -1.44
CA ILE A 124 10.88 6.00 -0.98
C ILE A 124 10.93 5.11 -2.22
N VAL A 125 12.14 4.82 -2.69
CA VAL A 125 12.36 4.31 -4.06
C VAL A 125 12.57 2.81 -4.11
N ASP A 126 13.14 2.21 -3.06
CA ASP A 126 13.51 0.80 -3.07
C ASP A 126 13.50 0.20 -1.67
N LEU A 127 13.44 -1.13 -1.62
CA LEU A 127 13.63 -1.95 -0.43
C LEU A 127 14.58 -3.11 -0.78
N LYS A 128 15.76 -3.14 -0.16
CA LYS A 128 16.77 -4.19 -0.35
C LYS A 128 17.28 -4.66 1.01
N ASP A 129 17.37 -5.95 1.18
CA ASP A 129 17.89 -6.57 2.41
C ASP A 129 17.26 -5.94 3.68
N HIS A 130 15.93 -5.81 3.68
CA HIS A 130 15.11 -5.19 4.74
C HIS A 130 15.44 -3.69 5.00
N THR A 131 16.18 -3.04 4.10
CA THR A 131 16.54 -1.63 4.21
C THR A 131 15.80 -0.82 3.14
N TYR A 132 15.02 0.16 3.59
CA TYR A 132 14.38 1.12 2.68
C TYR A 132 15.36 2.20 2.24
N TYR A 133 15.29 2.56 0.97
CA TYR A 133 16.06 3.64 0.34
C TYR A 133 15.14 4.79 -0.03
N ALA A 134 15.61 6.01 0.21
CA ALA A 134 14.88 7.22 -0.12
C ALA A 134 15.76 8.22 -0.88
N MET A 135 15.10 9.05 -1.68
CA MET A 135 15.73 10.12 -2.45
C MET A 135 15.04 11.45 -2.16
N LEU A 136 15.83 12.49 -1.88
CA LEU A 136 15.39 13.88 -1.87
C LEU A 136 15.59 14.51 -3.24
N PHE A 137 14.53 15.04 -3.79
CA PHE A 137 14.57 15.82 -5.04
C PHE A 137 14.55 17.31 -4.71
N LEU A 138 15.66 17.97 -5.01
CA LEU A 138 15.88 19.39 -4.73
C LEU A 138 16.01 20.18 -6.02
N THR A 139 15.83 21.49 -5.92
CA THR A 139 16.17 22.43 -6.99
C THR A 139 17.05 23.53 -6.43
N LEU A 140 18.24 23.72 -7.00
CA LEU A 140 19.17 24.80 -6.69
C LEU A 140 19.49 25.57 -7.97
N ASN A 141 19.23 26.89 -8.00
CA ASN A 141 19.45 27.72 -9.18
C ASN A 141 18.79 27.15 -10.46
N LYS A 142 17.59 26.60 -10.36
CA LYS A 142 16.83 25.91 -11.40
C LYS A 142 17.40 24.54 -11.84
N ASN A 143 18.52 24.12 -11.29
CA ASN A 143 19.10 22.81 -11.58
C ASN A 143 18.51 21.77 -10.63
N PRO A 144 18.08 20.60 -11.12
CA PRO A 144 17.63 19.49 -10.28
C PRO A 144 18.84 18.84 -9.59
N ILE A 145 18.66 18.45 -8.34
CA ILE A 145 19.64 17.72 -7.54
C ILE A 145 18.90 16.57 -6.87
N GLU A 146 19.49 15.40 -6.92
CA GLU A 146 19.01 14.20 -6.26
C GLU A 146 19.98 13.81 -5.15
N VAL A 147 19.47 13.55 -3.96
CA VAL A 147 20.29 13.21 -2.79
C VAL A 147 19.75 11.92 -2.19
N ASP A 148 20.62 10.92 -2.05
CA ASP A 148 20.31 9.69 -1.32
C ASP A 148 20.17 9.99 0.17
N ALA A 149 19.18 9.35 0.81
CA ALA A 149 18.88 9.57 2.21
C ALA A 149 18.21 8.35 2.86
N ARG A 150 18.33 8.24 4.17
CA ARG A 150 17.47 7.32 4.91
C ARG A 150 16.02 7.80 4.86
N PRO A 151 15.02 6.90 4.84
CA PRO A 151 13.60 7.28 4.83
C PRO A 151 13.22 8.26 5.93
N SER A 152 13.69 8.04 7.16
CA SER A 152 13.42 8.91 8.30
C SER A 152 13.92 10.35 8.08
N ASP A 153 15.15 10.52 7.59
CA ASP A 153 15.73 11.83 7.31
C ASP A 153 14.96 12.55 6.20
N ALA A 154 14.67 11.81 5.12
CA ALA A 154 13.91 12.32 3.99
C ALA A 154 12.50 12.79 4.41
N ILE A 155 11.79 11.98 5.20
CA ILE A 155 10.46 12.31 5.72
C ILE A 155 10.51 13.57 6.60
N ILE A 156 11.47 13.69 7.51
CA ILE A 156 11.61 14.89 8.36
C ILE A 156 11.83 16.13 7.51
N ILE A 157 12.71 16.06 6.51
CA ILE A 157 12.98 17.18 5.60
C ILE A 157 11.76 17.52 4.76
N ALA A 158 10.99 16.51 4.30
CA ALA A 158 9.74 16.73 3.60
C ALA A 158 8.71 17.47 4.47
N LEU A 159 8.53 17.06 5.73
CA LEU A 159 7.64 17.73 6.68
C LEU A 159 8.03 19.18 6.89
N LYS A 160 9.33 19.46 7.15
CA LYS A 160 9.84 20.83 7.34
C LYS A 160 9.65 21.72 6.11
N ALA A 161 9.88 21.17 4.94
CA ALA A 161 9.75 21.90 3.66
C ALA A 161 8.30 21.91 3.13
N LYS A 162 7.35 21.20 3.77
CA LYS A 162 5.99 20.96 3.29
C LYS A 162 5.98 20.39 1.88
N ALA A 163 6.92 19.50 1.60
CA ALA A 163 7.07 18.81 0.33
C ALA A 163 6.31 17.47 0.35
N PRO A 164 5.76 17.02 -0.79
CA PRO A 164 5.08 15.74 -0.87
C PRO A 164 6.05 14.56 -0.70
N VAL A 165 5.53 13.49 -0.10
CA VAL A 165 6.23 12.21 0.06
C VAL A 165 5.59 11.19 -0.85
N PHE A 166 6.40 10.46 -1.61
CA PHE A 166 5.95 9.40 -2.50
C PHE A 166 6.59 8.07 -2.11
N VAL A 167 5.88 6.99 -2.38
CA VAL A 167 6.39 5.62 -2.22
C VAL A 167 6.25 4.88 -3.54
N ALA A 168 7.27 4.14 -3.94
CA ALA A 168 7.20 3.30 -5.13
C ALA A 168 6.05 2.28 -5.00
N THR A 169 5.22 2.17 -6.04
CA THR A 169 4.06 1.28 -6.06
C THR A 169 4.45 -0.17 -5.72
N LYS A 170 5.60 -0.62 -6.24
CA LYS A 170 6.15 -1.94 -5.92
C LYS A 170 6.32 -2.17 -4.42
N ILE A 171 6.82 -1.18 -3.68
CA ILE A 171 6.99 -1.28 -2.23
C ILE A 171 5.63 -1.39 -1.54
N LEU A 172 4.64 -0.60 -1.98
CA LEU A 172 3.28 -0.65 -1.43
C LEU A 172 2.57 -1.96 -1.72
N ASP A 173 2.84 -2.59 -2.85
CA ASP A 173 2.25 -3.87 -3.20
C ASP A 173 2.89 -5.03 -2.44
N GLU A 174 4.18 -4.94 -2.11
CA GLU A 174 4.93 -5.97 -1.37
C GLU A 174 4.85 -5.80 0.16
N GLN A 175 4.80 -4.57 0.66
CA GLN A 175 4.96 -4.23 2.09
C GLN A 175 3.80 -3.39 2.65
N GLY A 176 2.93 -2.88 1.78
CA GLY A 176 1.80 -2.06 2.20
C GLY A 176 0.75 -2.87 2.95
N ILE A 177 0.21 -2.29 4.01
CA ILE A 177 -0.94 -2.82 4.74
C ILE A 177 -2.19 -2.23 4.12
N VAL A 178 -3.15 -3.07 3.74
CA VAL A 178 -4.46 -2.63 3.28
C VAL A 178 -5.26 -2.17 4.50
N LEU A 179 -5.53 -0.88 4.56
CA LEU A 179 -6.41 -0.32 5.57
C LEU A 179 -7.86 -0.58 5.15
N THR A 180 -8.33 -1.82 5.26
CA THR A 180 -9.75 -2.11 5.07
C THR A 180 -10.53 -1.41 6.17
N ARG A 181 -11.40 -0.48 5.79
CA ARG A 181 -12.44 0.11 6.66
C ARG A 181 -13.59 -0.89 6.83
N LYS A 182 -13.28 -2.15 7.05
CA LYS A 182 -14.20 -3.07 7.69
C LYS A 182 -14.05 -2.79 9.18
N GLU A 183 -15.02 -2.10 9.75
CA GLU A 183 -15.21 -2.09 11.20
C GLU A 183 -15.08 -3.54 11.65
N ALA A 184 -14.00 -3.78 12.36
CA ALA A 184 -13.50 -5.13 12.57
C ALA A 184 -14.55 -5.97 13.27
N SER A 185 -15.01 -7.04 12.65
CA SER A 185 -15.67 -8.16 13.32
C SER A 185 -14.83 -8.73 14.48
N GLY A 186 -13.51 -8.47 14.48
CA GLY A 186 -12.62 -8.69 15.62
C GLY A 186 -12.95 -7.88 16.88
N GLU A 187 -13.59 -6.72 16.79
CA GLU A 187 -14.04 -5.98 17.97
C GLU A 187 -15.06 -6.75 18.80
N ARG A 188 -15.87 -7.60 18.19
CA ARG A 188 -16.82 -8.46 18.91
C ARG A 188 -16.14 -9.47 19.82
N ARG A 189 -14.85 -9.76 19.62
CA ARG A 189 -14.08 -10.76 20.38
C ARG A 189 -12.91 -10.13 21.14
N GLY A 190 -12.74 -8.81 21.01
CA GLY A 190 -11.73 -8.03 21.73
C GLY A 190 -10.31 -8.17 21.18
N ILE A 191 -10.14 -8.48 19.90
CA ILE A 191 -8.85 -8.40 19.20
C ILE A 191 -8.98 -7.55 17.96
N ARG A 192 -7.94 -6.77 17.65
CA ARG A 192 -7.71 -6.16 16.34
C ARG A 192 -6.63 -6.91 15.63
N ILE A 193 -6.86 -7.20 14.37
CA ILE A 193 -5.93 -7.94 13.52
C ILE A 193 -5.58 -7.10 12.28
N GLN A 194 -4.45 -7.42 11.69
CA GLN A 194 -3.99 -6.83 10.43
C GLN A 194 -3.30 -7.88 9.57
N GLU A 195 -3.17 -7.57 8.28
CA GLU A 195 -2.46 -8.43 7.34
C GLU A 195 -1.00 -8.64 7.75
N LEU A 196 -0.53 -9.88 7.64
CA LEU A 196 0.86 -10.22 7.89
C LEU A 196 1.68 -9.95 6.63
N THR A 197 2.40 -8.83 6.61
CA THR A 197 3.35 -8.53 5.53
C THR A 197 4.68 -9.27 5.76
N ILE A 198 5.50 -9.40 4.70
CA ILE A 198 6.85 -9.99 4.80
C ILE A 198 7.70 -9.22 5.81
N SER A 199 7.59 -7.91 5.84
CA SER A 199 8.30 -7.05 6.80
C SER A 199 7.88 -7.33 8.25
N LEU A 200 6.58 -7.46 8.50
CA LEU A 200 6.04 -7.81 9.81
C LEU A 200 6.47 -9.22 10.23
N ALA A 201 6.37 -10.20 9.34
CA ALA A 201 6.82 -11.56 9.62
C ALA A 201 8.30 -11.62 10.00
N SER A 202 9.15 -10.90 9.26
CA SER A 202 10.59 -10.79 9.56
C SER A 202 10.86 -10.09 10.90
N HIS A 203 10.12 -9.02 11.21
CA HIS A 203 10.25 -8.29 12.47
C HIS A 203 9.97 -9.18 13.69
N PHE A 204 9.02 -10.10 13.57
CA PHE A 204 8.67 -11.06 14.62
C PHE A 204 9.42 -12.40 14.51
N ASN A 205 10.50 -12.48 13.72
CA ASN A 205 11.26 -13.72 13.46
C ASN A 205 10.39 -14.88 12.93
N PHE A 206 9.23 -14.58 12.38
CA PHE A 206 8.32 -15.58 11.84
C PHE A 206 8.74 -15.97 10.43
N LYS A 207 9.15 -17.21 10.24
CA LYS A 207 9.61 -17.73 8.94
C LYS A 207 8.46 -18.07 7.97
N GLY A 208 7.22 -18.07 8.44
CA GLY A 208 6.03 -18.29 7.61
C GLY A 208 5.65 -17.00 6.86
N GLN A 209 4.88 -17.18 5.78
CA GLN A 209 4.39 -16.06 4.97
C GLN A 209 2.88 -15.88 5.08
N LYS A 210 2.19 -16.71 5.88
CA LYS A 210 0.74 -16.73 6.00
C LYS A 210 0.33 -16.60 7.46
N GLY A 211 -0.75 -15.87 7.68
CA GLY A 211 -1.29 -15.61 9.00
C GLY A 211 -1.85 -14.20 9.10
N VAL A 212 -2.33 -13.85 10.28
CA VAL A 212 -2.73 -12.47 10.63
C VAL A 212 -2.03 -12.04 11.90
N LEU A 213 -1.61 -10.78 11.96
CA LEU A 213 -0.99 -10.21 13.14
C LEU A 213 -2.05 -9.60 14.06
N VAL A 214 -2.02 -9.95 15.34
CA VAL A 214 -2.82 -9.29 16.37
C VAL A 214 -2.17 -7.94 16.69
N SER A 215 -2.81 -6.86 16.29
CA SER A 215 -2.31 -5.49 16.52
C SER A 215 -2.69 -4.94 17.89
N GLU A 216 -3.84 -5.37 18.43
CA GLU A 216 -4.33 -4.92 19.74
C GLU A 216 -5.23 -5.99 20.37
N VAL A 217 -5.21 -6.06 21.70
CA VAL A 217 -6.16 -6.86 22.49
C VAL A 217 -6.86 -5.94 23.47
N VAL A 218 -8.20 -5.95 23.41
CA VAL A 218 -9.04 -5.12 24.29
C VAL A 218 -8.95 -5.66 25.72
N SER A 219 -8.65 -4.80 26.67
CA SER A 219 -8.56 -5.19 28.08
C SER A 219 -9.91 -5.68 28.63
N GLY A 220 -9.89 -6.77 29.40
CA GLY A 220 -11.08 -7.44 29.91
C GLY A 220 -11.81 -8.31 28.89
N SER A 221 -11.32 -8.39 27.66
CA SER A 221 -11.93 -9.22 26.60
C SER A 221 -11.70 -10.71 26.82
N VAL A 222 -12.54 -11.53 26.14
CA VAL A 222 -12.38 -12.99 26.14
C VAL A 222 -11.02 -13.38 25.56
N SER A 223 -10.51 -12.64 24.60
CA SER A 223 -9.20 -12.87 23.97
C SER A 223 -8.05 -12.63 24.94
N GLU A 224 -8.09 -11.55 25.74
CA GLU A 224 -7.08 -11.29 26.77
C GLU A 224 -7.10 -12.39 27.84
N VAL A 225 -8.29 -12.75 28.34
CA VAL A 225 -8.47 -13.82 29.33
C VAL A 225 -7.98 -15.17 28.80
N SER A 226 -8.12 -15.42 27.50
CA SER A 226 -7.61 -16.62 26.84
C SER A 226 -6.09 -16.59 26.61
N GLY A 227 -5.42 -15.48 26.89
CA GLY A 227 -3.98 -15.33 26.80
C GLY A 227 -3.46 -14.91 25.42
N ILE A 228 -4.32 -14.41 24.53
CA ILE A 228 -3.90 -13.74 23.28
C ILE A 228 -3.30 -12.38 23.64
N LYS A 229 -2.25 -11.99 22.93
CA LYS A 229 -1.53 -10.72 23.15
C LYS A 229 -1.30 -10.00 21.82
N ALA A 230 -1.15 -8.68 21.89
CA ALA A 230 -0.65 -7.92 20.76
C ALA A 230 0.71 -8.48 20.33
N GLY A 231 0.89 -8.63 19.00
CA GLY A 231 2.06 -9.23 18.36
C GLY A 231 2.01 -10.73 18.14
N ASP A 232 0.96 -11.39 18.57
CA ASP A 232 0.74 -12.77 18.15
C ASP A 232 0.47 -12.85 16.65
N ILE A 233 1.04 -13.85 15.99
CA ILE A 233 0.71 -14.17 14.61
C ILE A 233 -0.17 -15.41 14.63
N ILE A 234 -1.45 -15.23 14.29
CA ILE A 234 -2.41 -16.35 14.21
C ILE A 234 -2.25 -17.04 12.87
N THR A 235 -1.96 -18.34 12.91
CA THR A 235 -1.70 -19.15 11.71
C THR A 235 -2.79 -20.17 11.43
N GLN A 236 -3.54 -20.60 12.47
CA GLN A 236 -4.66 -21.53 12.31
C GLN A 236 -5.79 -21.21 13.30
N VAL A 237 -7.01 -21.48 12.87
CA VAL A 237 -8.22 -21.48 13.70
C VAL A 237 -8.98 -22.77 13.48
N ASN A 238 -9.24 -23.54 14.55
CA ASN A 238 -9.86 -24.87 14.48
C ASN A 238 -9.19 -25.80 13.44
N SER A 239 -7.85 -25.82 13.40
CA SER A 239 -7.03 -26.58 12.45
C SER A 239 -7.18 -26.17 10.99
N ARG A 240 -7.88 -25.07 10.67
CA ARG A 240 -7.91 -24.46 9.34
C ARG A 240 -6.82 -23.41 9.26
N GLU A 241 -6.02 -23.47 8.19
CA GLU A 241 -4.97 -22.49 7.92
C GLU A 241 -5.61 -21.09 7.71
N VAL A 242 -5.00 -20.06 8.28
CA VAL A 242 -5.33 -18.65 8.08
C VAL A 242 -4.25 -18.04 7.22
N LYS A 243 -4.62 -17.47 6.06
CA LYS A 243 -3.65 -16.87 5.14
C LYS A 243 -3.67 -15.35 5.18
N ASN A 244 -4.83 -14.77 5.45
CA ASN A 244 -5.09 -13.33 5.45
C ASN A 244 -6.26 -13.00 6.40
N VAL A 245 -6.55 -11.70 6.55
CA VAL A 245 -7.64 -11.19 7.41
C VAL A 245 -8.99 -11.71 6.96
N GLU A 246 -9.26 -11.77 5.65
CA GLU A 246 -10.55 -12.21 5.12
C GLU A 246 -10.86 -13.67 5.49
N GLU A 247 -9.89 -14.58 5.28
CA GLU A 247 -10.04 -15.99 5.68
C GLU A 247 -10.22 -16.16 7.21
N PHE A 248 -9.49 -15.37 8.01
CA PHE A 248 -9.66 -15.36 9.46
C PHE A 248 -11.08 -15.00 9.86
N GLU A 249 -11.63 -13.92 9.29
CA GLU A 249 -12.98 -13.44 9.56
C GLU A 249 -14.04 -14.48 9.12
N GLU A 250 -13.90 -15.06 7.93
CA GLU A 250 -14.79 -16.12 7.44
C GLU A 250 -14.81 -17.34 8.37
N ILE A 251 -13.63 -17.77 8.85
CA ILE A 251 -13.55 -18.89 9.78
C ILE A 251 -14.27 -18.55 11.09
N LEU A 252 -14.04 -17.35 11.62
CA LEU A 252 -14.66 -16.92 12.86
C LEU A 252 -16.18 -16.76 12.73
N ASP A 253 -16.67 -16.25 11.61
CA ASP A 253 -18.11 -16.09 11.36
C ASP A 253 -18.83 -17.45 11.19
N SER A 254 -18.10 -18.48 10.75
CA SER A 254 -18.63 -19.85 10.67
C SER A 254 -18.81 -20.53 12.03
N VAL A 255 -18.26 -19.97 13.11
CA VAL A 255 -18.30 -20.57 14.46
C VAL A 255 -19.53 -20.12 15.21
N LYS A 256 -20.30 -21.10 15.71
CA LYS A 256 -21.53 -20.85 16.50
C LYS A 256 -21.21 -20.17 17.84
N ALA A 257 -22.07 -19.25 18.25
CA ALA A 257 -22.00 -18.66 19.59
C ALA A 257 -22.06 -19.79 20.68
N GLY A 258 -21.25 -19.61 21.72
CA GLY A 258 -21.14 -20.63 22.81
C GLY A 258 -20.13 -21.75 22.54
N SER A 259 -19.46 -21.77 21.37
CA SER A 259 -18.44 -22.76 21.06
C SER A 259 -17.06 -22.31 21.55
N SER A 260 -16.15 -23.26 21.75
CA SER A 260 -14.72 -22.99 21.96
C SER A 260 -13.99 -22.98 20.63
N ILE A 261 -13.11 -22.04 20.41
CA ILE A 261 -12.26 -21.90 19.24
C ILE A 261 -10.81 -22.20 19.64
N ARG A 262 -10.18 -23.11 18.91
CA ARG A 262 -8.77 -23.42 19.06
C ARG A 262 -7.97 -22.54 18.10
N ILE A 263 -7.03 -21.75 18.62
CA ILE A 263 -6.19 -20.85 17.84
C ILE A 263 -4.74 -21.31 17.99
N LEU A 264 -4.06 -21.56 16.86
CA LEU A 264 -2.63 -21.75 16.83
C LEU A 264 -1.98 -20.42 16.46
N LEU A 265 -1.14 -19.92 17.34
CA LEU A 265 -0.42 -18.66 17.16
C LEU A 265 1.08 -18.84 17.35
N PHE A 266 1.84 -17.94 16.74
CA PHE A 266 3.29 -17.82 16.90
C PHE A 266 3.62 -16.61 17.78
N ARG A 267 4.44 -16.80 18.80
CA ARG A 267 4.91 -15.79 19.75
C ARG A 267 6.27 -16.20 20.31
N ASP A 268 7.23 -15.26 20.42
CA ASP A 268 8.55 -15.48 21.02
C ASP A 268 9.24 -16.73 20.41
N ASP A 269 9.32 -16.79 19.08
CA ASP A 269 9.93 -17.88 18.31
C ASP A 269 9.27 -19.27 18.49
N ASN A 270 8.10 -19.35 19.12
CA ASN A 270 7.40 -20.60 19.41
C ASN A 270 5.95 -20.58 18.98
N PHE A 271 5.45 -21.74 18.52
CA PHE A 271 4.03 -21.93 18.33
C PHE A 271 3.35 -22.26 19.67
N ARG A 272 2.18 -21.65 19.89
CA ARG A 272 1.34 -21.87 21.08
C ARG A 272 -0.11 -22.11 20.65
N GLU A 273 -0.78 -22.98 21.38
CA GLU A 273 -2.21 -23.20 21.20
C GLU A 273 -2.99 -22.49 22.32
N VAL A 274 -4.03 -21.76 21.93
CA VAL A 274 -4.90 -21.00 22.84
C VAL A 274 -6.34 -21.38 22.55
N ASN A 275 -7.14 -21.61 23.60
CA ASN A 275 -8.56 -21.88 23.50
C ASN A 275 -9.36 -20.64 23.86
N LEU A 276 -10.08 -20.09 22.88
CA LEU A 276 -10.97 -18.95 23.03
C LEU A 276 -12.40 -19.43 23.26
N SER A 277 -12.96 -19.22 24.44
CA SER A 277 -14.34 -19.57 24.75
C SER A 277 -15.27 -18.42 24.40
N LEU A 278 -16.11 -18.60 23.39
CA LEU A 278 -17.14 -17.62 23.05
C LEU A 278 -18.27 -17.73 24.05
N LYS A 279 -18.42 -16.76 24.97
CA LYS A 279 -19.61 -16.70 25.83
C LYS A 279 -20.86 -16.52 24.97
N PRO A 280 -22.00 -17.13 25.36
CA PRO A 280 -23.25 -16.99 24.63
C PRO A 280 -23.74 -15.53 24.57
#